data_2dde96dcd7c7f59553109f0d16f2049a
#
_entry.id   2dde96dcd7c7f59553109f0d16f2049a
#
_cell.length_a   1.000
_cell.length_b   1.000
_cell.length_c   1.000
_cell.angle_alpha   90.00
_cell.angle_beta   90.00
_cell.angle_gamma   90.00
#
_symmetry.space_group_name_H-M   'P 1'
#
loop_
_entity.id
_entity.type
_entity.pdbx_description
1 polymer ?
#
loop_
_entity_poly.entity_id
_entity_poly.type
_entity_poly.pdbx_seq_one_letter_code
_entity_poly.pdbx_strand_id
1 'polypeptide(L)'
;MFMKKFRIQKRFVLLLTVAVLGLILVRCVSTPVTGRMSLQLLPERQMTAMGVQAYKDMKSKTPVSKKPDQKAMIERIGRRIALASGKNYEWEFEVFDEPKTVNAFCLPGGKIAFYTGIFSVAANEAGIAAIMGHEVAHAVAGHGNERISQTLIVQLGLKAADVSLSDSRYKKAIFAGLALGAQFGILLPYSRSHESEADLIGLKYMAQAGFDPAEAPLLWDRMANSGAGRTPEFMSTHPDPVNRA
;
A
#
# COMPACT_ATOMS: atom_id res chain seq x y z
N MET A 1 -39.86 24.82 -23.59
CA MET A 1 -38.37 24.89 -23.69
C MET A 1 -37.68 24.31 -22.45
N PHE A 2 -38.16 24.52 -21.23
CA PHE A 2 -37.60 24.03 -19.95
C PHE A 2 -37.56 22.50 -19.83
N MET A 3 -38.64 21.80 -20.19
CA MET A 3 -38.72 20.33 -20.09
C MET A 3 -37.73 19.58 -21.02
N LYS A 4 -37.41 20.12 -22.20
CA LYS A 4 -36.45 19.54 -23.14
C LYS A 4 -35.02 19.62 -22.60
N LYS A 5 -34.67 20.74 -21.95
CA LYS A 5 -33.34 20.96 -21.33
C LYS A 5 -33.10 20.00 -20.14
N PHE A 6 -34.13 19.79 -19.32
CA PHE A 6 -34.10 18.87 -18.17
C PHE A 6 -33.97 17.40 -18.60
N ARG A 7 -34.57 16.99 -19.71
CA ARG A 7 -34.52 15.64 -20.28
C ARG A 7 -33.13 15.33 -20.88
N ILE A 8 -32.50 16.35 -21.50
CA ILE A 8 -31.13 16.24 -22.06
C ILE A 8 -30.13 16.10 -20.91
N GLN A 9 -30.27 16.88 -19.85
CA GLN A 9 -29.42 16.86 -18.68
C GLN A 9 -29.47 15.50 -17.95
N LYS A 10 -30.67 14.91 -17.79
CA LYS A 10 -30.82 13.56 -17.21
C LYS A 10 -30.17 12.47 -18.06
N ARG A 11 -30.29 12.53 -19.39
CA ARG A 11 -29.66 11.58 -20.32
C ARG A 11 -28.14 11.70 -20.28
N PHE A 12 -27.62 12.91 -20.20
CA PHE A 12 -26.17 13.15 -20.10
C PHE A 12 -25.61 12.62 -18.78
N VAL A 13 -26.29 12.86 -17.67
CA VAL A 13 -25.91 12.30 -16.36
C VAL A 13 -25.94 10.77 -16.38
N LEU A 14 -26.98 10.17 -16.94
CA LEU A 14 -27.08 8.71 -17.06
C LEU A 14 -25.94 8.12 -17.90
N LEU A 15 -25.65 8.70 -19.05
CA LEU A 15 -24.55 8.26 -19.93
C LEU A 15 -23.18 8.40 -19.25
N LEU A 16 -22.99 9.51 -18.53
CA LEU A 16 -21.76 9.73 -17.78
C LEU A 16 -21.63 8.70 -16.63
N THR A 17 -22.72 8.42 -15.92
CA THR A 17 -22.74 7.39 -14.86
C THR A 17 -22.42 6.00 -15.41
N VAL A 18 -23.01 5.62 -16.54
CA VAL A 18 -22.72 4.33 -17.20
C VAL A 18 -21.30 4.26 -17.69
N ALA A 19 -20.75 5.33 -18.24
CA ALA A 19 -19.36 5.40 -18.68
C ALA A 19 -18.38 5.27 -17.50
N VAL A 20 -18.67 5.94 -16.38
CA VAL A 20 -17.86 5.86 -15.15
C VAL A 20 -17.93 4.45 -14.54
N LEU A 21 -19.13 3.85 -14.46
CA LEU A 21 -19.30 2.47 -14.01
C LEU A 21 -18.56 1.48 -14.91
N GLY A 22 -18.62 1.66 -16.22
CA GLY A 22 -17.88 0.84 -17.19
C GLY A 22 -16.37 0.96 -17.02
N LEU A 23 -15.85 2.17 -16.79
CA LEU A 23 -14.43 2.41 -16.51
C LEU A 23 -13.98 1.75 -15.20
N ILE A 24 -14.80 1.78 -14.15
CA ILE A 24 -14.52 1.12 -12.88
C ILE A 24 -14.42 -0.39 -13.06
N LEU A 25 -15.35 -1.01 -13.78
CA LEU A 25 -15.35 -2.46 -14.03
C LEU A 25 -14.12 -2.93 -14.82
N VAL A 26 -13.67 -2.14 -15.79
CA VAL A 26 -12.49 -2.46 -16.62
C VAL A 26 -11.17 -2.35 -15.83
N ARG A 27 -11.16 -1.64 -14.70
CA ARG A 27 -9.97 -1.42 -13.86
C ARG A 27 -9.97 -2.22 -12.56
N CYS A 28 -10.89 -3.16 -12.40
CA CYS A 28 -10.82 -4.14 -11.32
C CYS A 28 -9.84 -5.27 -11.70
N VAL A 29 -8.84 -5.46 -10.86
CA VAL A 29 -7.78 -6.46 -11.01
C VAL A 29 -7.91 -7.47 -9.87
N SER A 30 -7.79 -8.76 -10.19
CA SER A 30 -7.73 -9.81 -9.18
C SER A 30 -6.34 -9.82 -8.53
N THR A 31 -6.28 -9.73 -7.21
CA THR A 31 -5.01 -9.81 -6.48
C THR A 31 -4.45 -11.23 -6.52
N PRO A 32 -3.14 -11.41 -6.62
CA PRO A 32 -2.52 -12.73 -6.56
C PRO A 32 -2.84 -13.44 -5.24
N VAL A 33 -2.88 -14.76 -5.24
CA VAL A 33 -3.07 -15.63 -4.07
C VAL A 33 -4.49 -15.58 -3.50
N THR A 34 -5.03 -14.41 -3.17
CA THR A 34 -6.33 -14.24 -2.52
C THR A 34 -7.49 -14.18 -3.51
N GLY A 35 -7.23 -13.76 -4.75
CA GLY A 35 -8.26 -13.55 -5.76
C GLY A 35 -9.19 -12.36 -5.48
N ARG A 36 -8.92 -11.56 -4.45
CA ARG A 36 -9.72 -10.37 -4.13
C ARG A 36 -9.71 -9.38 -5.29
N MET A 37 -10.88 -8.82 -5.59
CA MET A 37 -10.99 -7.77 -6.60
C MET A 37 -10.52 -6.44 -6.04
N SER A 38 -9.54 -5.83 -6.69
CA SER A 38 -8.89 -4.57 -6.33
C SER A 38 -9.10 -3.54 -7.42
N LEU A 39 -9.51 -2.34 -7.06
CA LEU A 39 -9.68 -1.24 -8.00
C LEU A 39 -8.35 -0.51 -8.21
N GLN A 40 -7.75 -0.66 -9.39
CA GLN A 40 -6.45 -0.09 -9.74
C GLN A 40 -6.59 0.79 -10.98
N LEU A 41 -6.88 2.09 -10.78
CA LEU A 41 -7.14 3.05 -11.88
C LEU A 41 -5.88 3.40 -12.67
N LEU A 42 -4.70 3.38 -12.04
CA LEU A 42 -3.46 3.74 -12.69
C LEU A 42 -2.86 2.52 -13.40
N PRO A 43 -2.34 2.67 -14.64
CA PRO A 43 -1.59 1.62 -15.31
C PRO A 43 -0.35 1.21 -14.51
N GLU A 44 -0.01 -0.09 -14.52
CA GLU A 44 1.18 -0.62 -13.82
C GLU A 44 2.46 0.12 -14.19
N ARG A 45 2.62 0.47 -15.48
CA ARG A 45 3.78 1.26 -15.95
C ARG A 45 3.89 2.62 -15.25
N GLN A 46 2.76 3.29 -15.01
CA GLN A 46 2.75 4.57 -14.31
C GLN A 46 3.12 4.39 -12.84
N MET A 47 2.56 3.39 -12.19
CA MET A 47 2.91 3.05 -10.80
C MET A 47 4.40 2.74 -10.66
N THR A 48 4.95 1.93 -11.56
CA THR A 48 6.39 1.61 -11.59
C THR A 48 7.23 2.87 -11.76
N ALA A 49 6.88 3.77 -12.67
CA ALA A 49 7.60 5.02 -12.86
C ALA A 49 7.60 5.91 -11.61
N MET A 50 6.44 5.99 -10.92
CA MET A 50 6.33 6.71 -9.65
C MET A 50 7.19 6.07 -8.56
N GLY A 51 7.18 4.74 -8.45
CA GLY A 51 8.00 4.00 -7.49
C GLY A 51 9.51 4.21 -7.72
N VAL A 52 9.96 4.11 -8.97
CA VAL A 52 11.37 4.37 -9.34
C VAL A 52 11.78 5.80 -9.00
N GLN A 53 10.92 6.80 -9.28
CA GLN A 53 11.23 8.19 -8.95
C GLN A 53 11.30 8.40 -7.43
N ALA A 54 10.32 7.91 -6.68
CA ALA A 54 10.31 8.01 -5.22
C ALA A 54 11.54 7.33 -4.60
N TYR A 55 11.95 6.17 -5.13
CA TYR A 55 13.14 5.46 -4.65
C TYR A 55 14.42 6.26 -4.89
N LYS A 56 14.57 6.87 -6.06
CA LYS A 56 15.70 7.75 -6.37
C LYS A 56 15.77 8.97 -5.41
N ASP A 57 14.61 9.58 -5.16
CA ASP A 57 14.51 10.72 -4.27
C ASP A 57 14.88 10.33 -2.83
N MET A 58 14.48 9.15 -2.36
CA MET A 58 14.88 8.63 -1.05
C MET A 58 16.37 8.35 -0.97
N LYS A 59 16.95 7.70 -1.98
CA LYS A 59 18.41 7.44 -2.05
C LYS A 59 19.24 8.72 -2.07
N SER A 60 18.70 9.82 -2.58
CA SER A 60 19.39 11.11 -2.59
C SER A 60 19.37 11.83 -1.23
N LYS A 61 18.42 11.47 -0.35
CA LYS A 61 18.18 12.16 0.93
C LYS A 61 18.61 11.34 2.14
N THR A 62 18.66 10.02 2.01
CA THR A 62 18.92 9.11 3.12
C THR A 62 20.25 8.40 2.90
N PRO A 63 21.16 8.43 3.86
CA PRO A 63 22.45 7.75 3.76
C PRO A 63 22.28 6.24 3.57
N VAL A 64 23.03 5.65 2.66
CA VAL A 64 23.07 4.20 2.48
C VAL A 64 24.00 3.60 3.55
N SER A 65 23.57 2.46 4.13
CA SER A 65 24.34 1.74 5.14
C SER A 65 25.69 1.25 4.57
N LYS A 66 26.74 1.41 5.36
CA LYS A 66 28.09 0.92 5.06
C LYS A 66 28.35 -0.51 5.59
N LYS A 67 27.30 -1.22 6.04
CA LYS A 67 27.40 -2.58 6.57
C LYS A 67 27.14 -3.60 5.46
N PRO A 68 28.19 -4.16 4.83
CA PRO A 68 28.04 -5.03 3.66
C PRO A 68 27.25 -6.31 3.98
N ASP A 69 27.39 -6.85 5.19
CA ASP A 69 26.70 -8.07 5.61
C ASP A 69 25.17 -7.88 5.65
N GLN A 70 24.71 -6.72 6.13
CA GLN A 70 23.26 -6.40 6.12
C GLN A 70 22.75 -6.28 4.69
N LYS A 71 23.50 -5.61 3.82
CA LYS A 71 23.14 -5.47 2.40
C LYS A 71 23.07 -6.84 1.71
N ALA A 72 24.08 -7.66 1.87
CA ALA A 72 24.13 -9.01 1.30
C ALA A 72 22.98 -9.91 1.81
N MET A 73 22.64 -9.79 3.10
CA MET A 73 21.49 -10.51 3.69
C MET A 73 20.18 -10.07 3.03
N ILE A 74 19.92 -8.77 2.95
CA ILE A 74 18.68 -8.22 2.34
C ILE A 74 18.58 -8.61 0.87
N GLU A 75 19.67 -8.54 0.11
CA GLU A 75 19.67 -8.98 -1.30
C GLU A 75 19.40 -10.47 -1.46
N ARG A 76 20.04 -11.31 -0.66
CA ARG A 76 19.86 -12.77 -0.74
C ARG A 76 18.43 -13.18 -0.38
N ILE A 77 17.89 -12.67 0.73
CA ILE A 77 16.51 -12.94 1.15
C ILE A 77 15.53 -12.37 0.13
N GLY A 78 15.74 -11.12 -0.28
CA GLY A 78 14.86 -10.41 -1.21
C GLY A 78 14.75 -11.12 -2.57
N ARG A 79 15.87 -11.63 -3.14
CA ARG A 79 15.83 -12.39 -4.40
C ARG A 79 14.99 -13.67 -4.27
N ARG A 80 15.07 -14.38 -3.14
CA ARG A 80 14.27 -15.60 -2.88
C ARG A 80 12.78 -15.27 -2.78
N ILE A 81 12.41 -14.21 -2.04
CA ILE A 81 11.02 -13.74 -1.91
C ILE A 81 10.50 -13.21 -3.25
N ALA A 82 11.30 -12.44 -3.99
CA ALA A 82 10.98 -11.94 -5.32
C ALA A 82 10.67 -13.08 -6.29
N LEU A 83 11.48 -14.13 -6.29
CA LEU A 83 11.24 -15.33 -7.09
C LEU A 83 9.94 -16.03 -6.68
N ALA A 84 9.69 -16.19 -5.38
CA ALA A 84 8.46 -16.79 -4.85
C ALA A 84 7.20 -16.00 -5.22
N SER A 85 7.31 -14.68 -5.37
CA SER A 85 6.20 -13.82 -5.77
C SER A 85 5.75 -14.03 -7.23
N GLY A 86 6.61 -14.59 -8.07
CA GLY A 86 6.37 -14.78 -9.51
C GLY A 86 6.28 -13.47 -10.30
N LYS A 87 6.51 -12.31 -9.66
CA LYS A 87 6.38 -11.01 -10.31
C LYS A 87 7.69 -10.59 -10.97
N ASN A 88 7.61 -10.26 -12.25
CA ASN A 88 8.77 -9.82 -13.03
C ASN A 88 8.96 -8.30 -12.92
N TYR A 89 9.53 -7.86 -11.78
CA TYR A 89 9.96 -6.48 -11.57
C TYR A 89 11.47 -6.34 -11.71
N GLU A 90 11.94 -5.13 -11.96
CA GLU A 90 13.35 -4.78 -11.83
C GLU A 90 13.69 -4.59 -10.33
N TRP A 91 13.83 -5.72 -9.62
CA TRP A 91 14.04 -5.74 -8.19
C TRP A 91 15.36 -5.08 -7.78
N GLU A 92 15.26 -4.10 -6.91
CA GLU A 92 16.39 -3.46 -6.24
C GLU A 92 16.19 -3.50 -4.73
N PHE A 93 17.30 -3.75 -4.01
CA PHE A 93 17.30 -3.89 -2.56
C PHE A 93 18.30 -2.89 -1.98
N GLU A 94 17.93 -2.15 -0.95
CA GLU A 94 18.81 -1.19 -0.29
C GLU A 94 18.68 -1.27 1.22
N VAL A 95 19.73 -0.81 1.93
CA VAL A 95 19.70 -0.61 3.38
C VAL A 95 20.08 0.84 3.65
N PHE A 96 19.19 1.59 4.27
CA PHE A 96 19.41 2.98 4.67
C PHE A 96 19.94 3.04 6.11
N ASP A 97 20.93 3.91 6.34
CA ASP A 97 21.56 4.07 7.65
C ASP A 97 20.78 5.02 8.55
N GLU A 98 19.67 4.50 9.09
CA GLU A 98 18.78 5.18 10.02
C GLU A 98 18.47 4.25 11.21
N PRO A 99 19.38 4.18 12.21
CA PRO A 99 19.26 3.22 13.31
C PRO A 99 18.08 3.47 14.25
N LYS A 100 17.48 4.65 14.20
CA LYS A 100 16.28 4.99 15.00
C LYS A 100 14.98 4.67 14.28
N THR A 101 15.01 4.41 12.99
CA THR A 101 13.87 4.12 12.15
C THR A 101 13.68 2.62 12.04
N VAL A 102 12.66 2.10 12.71
CA VAL A 102 12.25 0.69 12.61
C VAL A 102 11.20 0.61 11.50
N ASN A 103 11.67 0.51 10.26
CA ASN A 103 10.80 0.50 9.08
C ASN A 103 11.45 -0.23 7.89
N ALA A 104 10.60 -0.65 6.94
CA ALA A 104 10.95 -1.14 5.62
C ALA A 104 9.85 -0.76 4.63
N PHE A 105 10.10 -0.85 3.35
CA PHE A 105 9.07 -0.64 2.33
C PHE A 105 9.40 -1.34 1.01
N CYS A 106 8.37 -1.61 0.21
CA CYS A 106 8.48 -1.98 -1.19
C CYS A 106 7.63 -1.05 -2.06
N LEU A 107 8.27 -0.25 -2.89
CA LEU A 107 7.60 0.61 -3.86
C LEU A 107 7.24 -0.16 -5.14
N PRO A 108 6.23 0.28 -5.90
CA PRO A 108 5.89 -0.30 -7.19
C PRO A 108 7.09 -0.41 -8.12
N GLY A 109 7.16 -1.52 -8.85
CA GLY A 109 8.33 -1.83 -9.69
C GLY A 109 9.47 -2.53 -8.95
N GLY A 110 9.25 -2.97 -7.67
CA GLY A 110 10.17 -3.82 -6.94
C GLY A 110 11.35 -3.06 -6.31
N LYS A 111 11.17 -1.81 -5.91
CA LYS A 111 12.18 -1.00 -5.23
C LYS A 111 12.03 -1.14 -3.73
N ILE A 112 12.91 -1.89 -3.08
CA ILE A 112 12.83 -2.28 -1.68
C ILE A 112 13.94 -1.62 -0.87
N ALA A 113 13.59 -1.11 0.32
CA ALA A 113 14.57 -0.69 1.28
C ALA A 113 14.20 -1.05 2.71
N PHE A 114 15.23 -1.32 3.49
CA PHE A 114 15.19 -1.56 4.92
C PHE A 114 15.98 -0.48 5.62
N TYR A 115 15.50 0.02 6.75
CA TYR A 115 16.27 0.91 7.60
C TYR A 115 17.06 0.11 8.63
N THR A 116 18.25 0.60 8.99
CA THR A 116 19.15 -0.13 9.92
C THR A 116 18.51 -0.43 11.28
N GLY A 117 17.53 0.38 11.72
CA GLY A 117 16.83 0.16 12.98
C GLY A 117 16.00 -1.13 13.02
N ILE A 118 15.51 -1.62 11.86
CA ILE A 118 14.61 -2.78 11.82
C ILE A 118 15.31 -4.10 12.17
N PHE A 119 16.64 -4.18 11.99
CA PHE A 119 17.40 -5.40 12.27
C PHE A 119 17.36 -5.81 13.74
N SER A 120 17.21 -4.85 14.67
CA SER A 120 17.08 -5.13 16.09
C SER A 120 15.79 -5.88 16.44
N VAL A 121 14.73 -5.66 15.67
CA VAL A 121 13.40 -6.26 15.88
C VAL A 121 13.23 -7.54 15.07
N ALA A 122 13.78 -7.57 13.86
CA ALA A 122 13.77 -8.74 12.99
C ALA A 122 14.47 -9.95 13.64
N ALA A 123 15.51 -9.71 14.43
CA ALA A 123 16.29 -10.64 15.21
C ALA A 123 17.08 -11.70 14.40
N ASN A 124 16.50 -12.25 13.33
CA ASN A 124 17.10 -13.30 12.50
C ASN A 124 16.66 -13.16 11.02
N GLU A 125 17.19 -14.03 10.16
CA GLU A 125 16.88 -14.02 8.73
C GLU A 125 15.42 -14.33 8.41
N ALA A 126 14.78 -15.19 9.19
CA ALA A 126 13.36 -15.50 9.00
C ALA A 126 12.47 -14.30 9.36
N GLY A 127 12.83 -13.51 10.38
CA GLY A 127 12.18 -12.25 10.69
C GLY A 127 12.34 -11.21 9.57
N ILE A 128 13.54 -11.11 8.98
CA ILE A 128 13.76 -10.27 7.77
C ILE A 128 12.90 -10.78 6.60
N ALA A 129 12.82 -12.11 6.41
CA ALA A 129 12.01 -12.70 5.35
C ALA A 129 10.51 -12.45 5.55
N ALA A 130 10.01 -12.43 6.79
CA ALA A 130 8.63 -12.09 7.11
C ALA A 130 8.30 -10.63 6.73
N ILE A 131 9.15 -9.68 7.12
CA ILE A 131 9.01 -8.27 6.71
C ILE A 131 9.09 -8.15 5.18
N MET A 132 10.09 -8.77 4.56
CA MET A 132 10.29 -8.74 3.11
C MET A 132 9.07 -9.28 2.35
N GLY A 133 8.54 -10.43 2.81
CA GLY A 133 7.35 -11.06 2.23
C GLY A 133 6.12 -10.15 2.30
N HIS A 134 5.92 -9.52 3.45
CA HIS A 134 4.84 -8.56 3.68
C HIS A 134 4.95 -7.33 2.75
N GLU A 135 6.13 -6.74 2.64
CA GLU A 135 6.37 -5.57 1.77
C GLU A 135 6.21 -5.92 0.28
N VAL A 136 6.76 -7.07 -0.14
CA VAL A 136 6.59 -7.57 -1.51
C VAL A 136 5.12 -7.86 -1.80
N ALA A 137 4.36 -8.38 -0.84
CA ALA A 137 2.93 -8.63 -0.99
C ALA A 137 2.15 -7.34 -1.26
N HIS A 138 2.44 -6.25 -0.54
CA HIS A 138 1.83 -4.94 -0.81
C HIS A 138 2.07 -4.46 -2.24
N ALA A 139 3.29 -4.58 -2.74
CA ALA A 139 3.63 -4.15 -4.09
C ALA A 139 2.97 -5.03 -5.16
N VAL A 140 2.96 -6.35 -4.97
CA VAL A 140 2.43 -7.33 -5.93
C VAL A 140 0.90 -7.34 -5.94
N ALA A 141 0.24 -7.18 -4.80
CA ALA A 141 -1.22 -7.03 -4.71
C ALA A 141 -1.71 -5.67 -5.22
N GLY A 142 -0.80 -4.70 -5.40
CA GLY A 142 -1.14 -3.37 -5.91
C GLY A 142 -1.84 -2.48 -4.88
N HIS A 143 -1.64 -2.71 -3.58
CA HIS A 143 -2.28 -1.95 -2.50
C HIS A 143 -2.02 -0.44 -2.61
N GLY A 144 -0.81 -0.03 -3.05
CA GLY A 144 -0.49 1.37 -3.32
C GLY A 144 -1.36 1.98 -4.42
N ASN A 145 -1.60 1.23 -5.52
CA ASN A 145 -2.47 1.68 -6.61
C ASN A 145 -3.92 1.77 -6.14
N GLU A 146 -4.41 0.79 -5.40
CA GLU A 146 -5.76 0.79 -4.84
C GLU A 146 -5.99 2.01 -3.93
N ARG A 147 -5.06 2.32 -3.03
CA ARG A 147 -5.14 3.51 -2.15
C ARG A 147 -5.14 4.83 -2.93
N ILE A 148 -4.30 4.95 -3.96
CA ILE A 148 -4.29 6.13 -4.84
C ILE A 148 -5.62 6.22 -5.59
N SER A 149 -6.13 5.12 -6.11
CA SER A 149 -7.40 5.06 -6.85
C SER A 149 -8.59 5.49 -5.99
N GLN A 150 -8.66 5.02 -4.76
CA GLN A 150 -9.67 5.41 -3.78
C GLN A 150 -9.57 6.91 -3.45
N THR A 151 -8.37 7.41 -3.22
CA THR A 151 -8.12 8.84 -2.96
C THR A 151 -8.58 9.70 -4.14
N LEU A 152 -8.30 9.29 -5.38
CA LEU A 152 -8.74 9.99 -6.58
C LEU A 152 -10.27 10.03 -6.69
N ILE A 153 -10.95 8.91 -6.41
CA ILE A 153 -12.42 8.86 -6.43
C ILE A 153 -13.01 9.80 -5.39
N VAL A 154 -12.48 9.79 -4.16
CA VAL A 154 -12.93 10.70 -3.09
C VAL A 154 -12.72 12.16 -3.49
N GLN A 155 -11.55 12.50 -4.02
CA GLN A 155 -11.25 13.87 -4.46
C GLN A 155 -12.17 14.35 -5.61
N LEU A 156 -12.42 13.47 -6.58
CA LEU A 156 -13.35 13.75 -7.69
C LEU A 156 -14.79 13.92 -7.18
N GLY A 157 -15.22 13.07 -6.25
CA GLY A 157 -16.52 13.18 -5.60
C GLY A 157 -16.68 14.49 -4.84
N LEU A 158 -15.66 14.89 -4.07
CA LEU A 158 -15.64 16.16 -3.35
C LEU A 158 -15.69 17.36 -4.32
N LYS A 159 -14.93 17.35 -5.42
CA LYS A 159 -14.99 18.39 -6.45
C LYS A 159 -16.37 18.48 -7.11
N ALA A 160 -16.96 17.34 -7.45
CA ALA A 160 -18.32 17.32 -8.02
C ALA A 160 -19.36 17.86 -7.04
N ALA A 161 -19.27 17.50 -5.76
CA ALA A 161 -20.12 18.06 -4.71
C ALA A 161 -19.88 19.56 -4.53
N ASP A 162 -18.64 20.04 -4.61
CA ASP A 162 -18.31 21.47 -4.53
C ASP A 162 -19.00 22.28 -5.62
N VAL A 163 -18.92 21.83 -6.86
CA VAL A 163 -19.60 22.46 -7.99
C VAL A 163 -21.12 22.42 -7.83
N SER A 164 -21.66 21.27 -7.38
CA SER A 164 -23.12 21.09 -7.22
C SER A 164 -23.71 21.88 -6.04
N LEU A 165 -22.90 22.18 -5.03
CA LEU A 165 -23.30 22.84 -3.80
C LEU A 165 -22.78 24.28 -3.72
N SER A 166 -22.33 24.88 -4.82
CA SER A 166 -21.69 26.20 -4.84
C SER A 166 -22.54 27.29 -4.14
N ASP A 167 -23.85 27.22 -4.28
CA ASP A 167 -24.80 28.21 -3.74
C ASP A 167 -25.48 27.73 -2.43
N SER A 168 -25.08 26.60 -1.87
CA SER A 168 -25.70 26.02 -0.67
C SER A 168 -25.10 26.58 0.62
N ARG A 169 -25.98 27.15 1.51
CA ARG A 169 -25.57 27.54 2.86
C ARG A 169 -25.05 26.41 3.73
N TYR A 170 -25.35 25.16 3.38
CA TYR A 170 -24.92 23.95 4.09
C TYR A 170 -23.63 23.34 3.51
N LYS A 171 -23.04 23.93 2.50
CA LYS A 171 -21.85 23.42 1.80
C LYS A 171 -20.75 22.96 2.75
N LYS A 172 -20.36 23.81 3.71
CA LYS A 172 -19.29 23.49 4.68
C LYS A 172 -19.59 22.24 5.53
N ALA A 173 -20.84 22.13 6.02
CA ALA A 173 -21.26 20.99 6.85
C ALA A 173 -21.31 19.69 6.04
N ILE A 174 -21.82 19.73 4.81
CA ILE A 174 -21.88 18.58 3.89
C ILE A 174 -20.46 18.13 3.54
N PHE A 175 -19.55 19.07 3.24
CA PHE A 175 -18.14 18.75 2.95
C PHE A 175 -17.42 18.11 4.13
N ALA A 176 -17.60 18.65 5.35
CA ALA A 176 -17.03 18.07 6.55
C ALA A 176 -17.54 16.63 6.78
N GLY A 177 -18.84 16.41 6.60
CA GLY A 177 -19.43 15.05 6.72
C GLY A 177 -18.91 14.09 5.65
N LEU A 178 -18.80 14.52 4.39
CA LEU A 178 -18.26 13.69 3.30
C LEU A 178 -16.77 13.37 3.51
N ALA A 179 -15.97 14.34 3.95
CA ALA A 179 -14.54 14.13 4.22
C ALA A 179 -14.33 13.15 5.38
N LEU A 180 -15.08 13.29 6.48
CA LEU A 180 -15.05 12.35 7.60
C LEU A 180 -15.53 10.96 7.17
N GLY A 181 -16.66 10.87 6.45
CA GLY A 181 -17.18 9.60 5.94
C GLY A 181 -16.21 8.89 5.01
N ALA A 182 -15.52 9.62 4.14
CA ALA A 182 -14.49 9.07 3.27
C ALA A 182 -13.27 8.59 4.07
N GLN A 183 -12.81 9.36 5.04
CA GLN A 183 -11.66 8.99 5.86
C GLN A 183 -11.95 7.76 6.74
N PHE A 184 -13.06 7.76 7.48
CA PHE A 184 -13.36 6.69 8.44
C PHE A 184 -14.11 5.51 7.80
N GLY A 185 -14.94 5.73 6.78
CA GLY A 185 -15.74 4.69 6.15
C GLY A 185 -15.04 3.93 5.02
N ILE A 186 -14.15 4.58 4.28
CA ILE A 186 -13.51 4.00 3.10
C ILE A 186 -12.03 3.72 3.34
N LEU A 187 -11.26 4.73 3.76
CA LEU A 187 -9.80 4.64 3.78
C LEU A 187 -9.26 3.76 4.93
N LEU A 188 -9.83 3.86 6.15
CA LEU A 188 -9.35 3.11 7.32
C LEU A 188 -9.68 1.61 7.26
N PRO A 189 -10.94 1.16 6.97
CA PRO A 189 -11.25 -0.26 6.87
C PRO A 189 -10.44 -0.98 5.77
N TYR A 190 -10.23 -0.30 4.64
CA TYR A 190 -9.40 -0.86 3.56
C TYR A 190 -7.95 -1.02 3.96
N SER A 191 -7.40 -0.10 4.73
CA SER A 191 -6.03 -0.24 5.24
C SER A 191 -5.85 -1.54 6.03
N ARG A 192 -6.78 -1.90 6.91
CA ARG A 192 -6.72 -3.15 7.68
C ARG A 192 -6.84 -4.39 6.78
N SER A 193 -7.72 -4.37 5.79
CA SER A 193 -7.85 -5.49 4.86
C SER A 193 -6.60 -5.68 4.01
N HIS A 194 -5.93 -4.60 3.63
CA HIS A 194 -4.64 -4.65 2.92
C HIS A 194 -3.55 -5.29 3.78
N GLU A 195 -3.51 -4.96 5.09
CA GLU A 195 -2.54 -5.54 6.01
C GLU A 195 -2.76 -7.06 6.17
N SER A 196 -3.99 -7.48 6.42
CA SER A 196 -4.32 -8.91 6.53
C SER A 196 -4.04 -9.67 5.22
N GLU A 197 -4.30 -9.05 4.07
CA GLU A 197 -3.98 -9.64 2.77
C GLU A 197 -2.47 -9.72 2.56
N ALA A 198 -1.72 -8.68 2.92
CA ALA A 198 -0.27 -8.66 2.82
C ALA A 198 0.39 -9.70 3.73
N ASP A 199 -0.13 -9.90 4.94
CA ASP A 199 0.33 -10.97 5.84
C ASP A 199 0.11 -12.36 5.21
N LEU A 200 -1.10 -12.65 4.72
CA LEU A 200 -1.41 -13.95 4.11
C LEU A 200 -0.54 -14.24 2.88
N ILE A 201 -0.40 -13.25 1.99
CA ILE A 201 0.42 -13.38 0.79
C ILE A 201 1.91 -13.49 1.17
N GLY A 202 2.35 -12.66 2.12
CA GLY A 202 3.74 -12.62 2.60
C GLY A 202 4.17 -13.93 3.24
N LEU A 203 3.32 -14.53 4.09
CA LEU A 203 3.55 -15.86 4.66
C LEU A 203 3.71 -16.94 3.59
N LYS A 204 2.90 -16.90 2.54
CA LYS A 204 3.02 -17.82 1.41
C LYS A 204 4.36 -17.63 0.68
N TYR A 205 4.76 -16.40 0.39
CA TYR A 205 6.04 -16.13 -0.26
C TYR A 205 7.22 -16.54 0.61
N MET A 206 7.15 -16.27 1.92
CA MET A 206 8.13 -16.68 2.89
C MET A 206 8.33 -18.21 2.90
N ALA A 207 7.23 -18.99 2.97
CA ALA A 207 7.25 -20.44 2.92
C ALA A 207 7.82 -20.97 1.59
N GLN A 208 7.36 -20.44 0.46
CA GLN A 208 7.86 -20.82 -0.87
C GLN A 208 9.35 -20.47 -1.07
N ALA A 209 9.82 -19.41 -0.44
CA ALA A 209 11.22 -19.03 -0.41
C ALA A 209 12.06 -19.91 0.56
N GLY A 210 11.44 -20.86 1.28
CA GLY A 210 12.10 -21.77 2.20
C GLY A 210 12.50 -21.15 3.53
N PHE A 211 11.78 -20.13 4.00
CA PHE A 211 11.87 -19.61 5.35
C PHE A 211 10.72 -20.12 6.20
N ASP A 212 10.91 -20.21 7.51
CA ASP A 212 9.90 -20.68 8.45
C ASP A 212 8.82 -19.61 8.67
N PRO A 213 7.55 -19.81 8.25
CA PRO A 213 6.48 -18.85 8.46
C PRO A 213 6.10 -18.65 9.93
N ALA A 214 6.43 -19.58 10.82
CA ALA A 214 6.16 -19.48 12.25
C ALA A 214 6.90 -18.30 12.91
N GLU A 215 7.94 -17.78 12.25
CA GLU A 215 8.66 -16.59 12.73
C GLU A 215 7.84 -15.29 12.61
N ALA A 216 6.86 -15.23 11.69
CA ALA A 216 6.11 -14.00 11.47
C ALA A 216 5.29 -13.54 12.71
N PRO A 217 4.48 -14.39 13.37
CA PRO A 217 3.83 -14.00 14.63
C PRO A 217 4.82 -13.53 15.70
N LEU A 218 5.93 -14.22 15.85
CA LEU A 218 6.99 -13.86 16.82
C LEU A 218 7.62 -12.49 16.49
N LEU A 219 7.78 -12.19 15.22
CA LEU A 219 8.25 -10.88 14.77
C LEU A 219 7.25 -9.78 15.16
N TRP A 220 5.95 -9.99 14.90
CA TRP A 220 4.93 -9.00 15.23
C TRP A 220 4.85 -8.75 16.73
N ASP A 221 4.97 -9.80 17.55
CA ASP A 221 5.05 -9.68 19.02
C ASP A 221 6.27 -8.88 19.46
N ARG A 222 7.46 -9.16 18.91
CA ARG A 222 8.67 -8.36 19.20
C ARG A 222 8.49 -6.90 18.77
N MET A 223 7.89 -6.66 17.62
CA MET A 223 7.65 -5.32 17.10
C MET A 223 6.68 -4.54 17.97
N ALA A 224 5.59 -5.18 18.45
CA ALA A 224 4.63 -4.59 19.36
C ALA A 224 5.28 -4.21 20.73
N ASN A 225 6.24 -5.02 21.19
CA ASN A 225 6.91 -4.82 22.48
C ASN A 225 8.18 -3.93 22.40
N SER A 226 8.68 -3.63 21.19
CA SER A 226 9.93 -2.86 21.02
C SER A 226 9.80 -1.36 21.26
N GLY A 227 8.60 -0.84 21.35
CA GLY A 227 8.31 0.59 21.24
C GLY A 227 8.62 1.46 22.48
N ALA A 228 9.07 0.92 23.62
CA ALA A 228 9.37 1.70 24.84
C ALA A 228 8.42 2.91 25.06
N GLY A 229 7.12 2.74 24.82
CA GLY A 229 6.10 3.79 24.88
C GLY A 229 5.89 4.60 23.59
N ARG A 230 6.57 4.29 22.49
CA ARG A 230 6.31 4.85 21.16
C ARG A 230 6.04 3.72 20.17
N THR A 231 4.98 3.86 19.37
CA THR A 231 4.68 2.91 18.28
C THR A 231 5.81 2.96 17.25
N PRO A 232 6.47 1.83 16.91
CA PRO A 232 7.44 1.79 15.81
C PRO A 232 6.84 2.36 14.53
N GLU A 233 7.65 2.99 13.70
CA GLU A 233 7.18 3.63 12.46
C GLU A 233 6.52 2.60 11.54
N PHE A 234 7.07 1.39 11.45
CA PHE A 234 6.47 0.28 10.71
C PHE A 234 5.02 0.03 11.14
N MET A 235 4.73 0.01 12.44
CA MET A 235 3.37 -0.22 12.97
C MET A 235 2.44 0.98 12.76
N SER A 236 2.96 2.18 12.59
CA SER A 236 2.14 3.36 12.27
C SER A 236 1.75 3.41 10.80
N THR A 237 2.60 2.88 9.92
CA THR A 237 2.32 2.72 8.48
C THR A 237 1.54 1.45 8.17
N HIS A 238 1.66 0.41 9.04
CA HIS A 238 1.00 -0.90 8.96
C HIS A 238 0.18 -1.17 10.23
N PRO A 239 -1.00 -0.53 10.37
CA PRO A 239 -1.79 -0.59 11.59
C PRO A 239 -2.40 -1.98 11.83
N ASP A 240 -2.52 -2.32 13.11
CA ASP A 240 -3.17 -3.50 13.67
C ASP A 240 -2.32 -4.76 13.86
N PRO A 241 -1.33 -4.71 14.78
CA PRO A 241 -0.58 -5.90 15.15
C PRO A 241 -1.33 -6.86 16.08
N VAL A 242 -2.39 -6.39 16.76
CA VAL A 242 -3.09 -7.17 17.81
C VAL A 242 -3.84 -8.38 17.24
N ASN A 243 -4.19 -8.35 15.95
CA ASN A 243 -4.92 -9.43 15.26
C ASN A 243 -4.09 -10.10 14.15
N ARG A 244 -2.76 -9.88 14.11
CA ARG A 244 -1.87 -10.44 13.08
C ARG A 244 -1.27 -11.80 13.46
N ALA A 245 -1.48 -12.25 14.70
CA ALA A 245 -1.01 -13.52 15.22
C ALA A 245 -2.03 -14.65 15.02
#